data_6beec3a20c0c60fb01d3eb5d76805c55
#
_entry.id   6beec3a20c0c60fb01d3eb5d76805c55
#
_cell.length_a   1.000
_cell.length_b   1.000
_cell.length_c   1.000
_cell.angle_alpha   90.00
_cell.angle_beta   90.00
_cell.angle_gamma   90.00
#
_symmetry.space_group_name_H-M   'P 1'
#
loop_
_entity.id
_entity.type
_entity.pdbx_description
1 polymer ?
#
loop_
_entity_poly.entity_id
_entity_poly.type
_entity_poly.pdbx_seq_one_letter_code
_entity_poly.pdbx_strand_id
1 'polypeptide(L)'
;RQMCIRDRVWGGYAILSHGSEQQKREFLPKISSGEITVCFGLTEPGSGSDATALTTFAKKAEDGGYIINGQKVFTSGMDISDYCLLVARTTKANKQQEGITNFFIDTKSPGIEIQKIETLGHRGIGTTQVFYTDVKVPDNCILGEVDNGWRAADKYLWYERLCLSAARYGAASRAFEYALDYAKNREQFGQPIGKFQAISHKLADMKVMLDVSRVLVYQFAWQMEAGKASRHDAAILKLYTCLLYTSDAADDTPCV
;
A
#
# COMPACT_ATOMS: atom_id res chain seq x y z
N ARG A 1 12.02 -7.51 10.97
CA ARG A 1 10.70 -7.13 11.55
C ARG A 1 10.35 -5.63 11.42
N GLN A 2 11.30 -4.71 11.16
CA GLN A 2 10.99 -3.28 10.96
C GLN A 2 10.54 -2.91 9.52
N MET A 3 10.65 -3.81 8.54
CA MET A 3 10.32 -3.52 7.13
C MET A 3 8.83 -3.55 6.79
N CYS A 4 7.96 -3.95 7.70
CA CYS A 4 6.53 -4.11 7.45
C CYS A 4 5.69 -2.93 7.96
N ILE A 5 6.11 -1.68 7.68
CA ILE A 5 5.24 -0.50 7.87
C ILE A 5 3.93 -0.64 7.09
N ARG A 6 3.97 -1.31 5.93
CA ARG A 6 2.78 -1.58 5.11
C ARG A 6 1.70 -2.37 5.86
N ASP A 7 2.09 -3.40 6.62
CA ASP A 7 1.17 -4.25 7.36
C ASP A 7 0.39 -3.45 8.41
N ARG A 8 1.10 -2.55 9.09
CA ARG A 8 0.51 -1.64 10.08
C ARG A 8 -0.40 -0.60 9.44
N VAL A 9 -0.08 -0.17 8.22
CA VAL A 9 -0.88 0.80 7.47
C VAL A 9 -2.19 0.17 7.00
N TRP A 10 -2.15 -0.93 6.29
CA TRP A 10 -3.37 -1.53 5.76
C TRP A 10 -4.18 -2.23 6.85
N GLY A 11 -3.59 -3.23 7.51
CA GLY A 11 -4.28 -4.01 8.53
C GLY A 11 -4.62 -3.17 9.76
N GLY A 12 -3.62 -2.49 10.34
CA GLY A 12 -3.79 -1.72 11.56
C GLY A 12 -4.78 -0.56 11.42
N TYR A 13 -4.61 0.28 10.39
CA TYR A 13 -5.50 1.42 10.18
C TYR A 13 -6.91 1.01 9.76
N ALA A 14 -7.04 -0.04 8.94
CA ALA A 14 -8.34 -0.56 8.54
C ALA A 14 -9.12 -1.10 9.75
N ILE A 15 -8.47 -1.88 10.64
CA ILE A 15 -9.09 -2.38 11.87
C ILE A 15 -9.39 -1.23 12.84
N LEU A 16 -8.48 -0.27 13.01
CA LEU A 16 -8.69 0.89 13.88
C LEU A 16 -9.92 1.69 13.46
N SER A 17 -10.10 1.89 12.15
CA SER A 17 -11.15 2.75 11.60
C SER A 17 -12.49 2.04 11.44
N HIS A 18 -12.49 0.73 11.14
CA HIS A 18 -13.67 0.00 10.72
C HIS A 18 -13.90 -1.32 11.47
N GLY A 19 -12.92 -1.80 12.25
CA GLY A 19 -13.05 -3.01 13.03
C GLY A 19 -14.05 -2.87 14.18
N SER A 20 -14.67 -4.00 14.56
CA SER A 20 -15.42 -4.09 15.81
C SER A 20 -14.50 -3.88 17.02
N GLU A 21 -15.08 -3.55 18.17
CA GLU A 21 -14.30 -3.39 19.40
C GLU A 21 -13.55 -4.69 19.79
N GLN A 22 -14.15 -5.85 19.47
CA GLN A 22 -13.49 -7.15 19.65
C GLN A 22 -12.27 -7.26 18.74
N GLN A 23 -12.40 -6.99 17.43
CA GLN A 23 -11.29 -7.02 16.47
C GLN A 23 -10.18 -6.04 16.86
N LYS A 24 -10.53 -4.83 17.30
CA LYS A 24 -9.56 -3.84 17.77
C LYS A 24 -8.74 -4.36 18.96
N ARG A 25 -9.41 -4.91 19.97
CA ARG A 25 -8.74 -5.45 21.16
C ARG A 25 -7.88 -6.66 20.86
N GLU A 26 -8.29 -7.49 19.93
CA GLU A 26 -7.59 -8.73 19.58
C GLU A 26 -6.38 -8.47 18.69
N PHE A 27 -6.52 -7.67 17.63
CA PHE A 27 -5.53 -7.56 16.57
C PHE A 27 -4.61 -6.35 16.69
N LEU A 28 -5.08 -5.18 17.14
CA LEU A 28 -4.24 -3.97 17.15
C LEU A 28 -2.98 -4.10 18.02
N PRO A 29 -3.02 -4.68 19.24
CA PRO A 29 -1.81 -4.88 20.03
C PRO A 29 -0.79 -5.79 19.32
N LYS A 30 -1.25 -6.88 18.71
CA LYS A 30 -0.39 -7.85 18.00
C LYS A 30 0.22 -7.27 16.72
N ILE A 31 -0.54 -6.47 15.98
CA ILE A 31 -0.02 -5.74 14.80
C ILE A 31 1.02 -4.70 15.26
N SER A 32 0.74 -3.97 16.32
CA SER A 32 1.63 -2.94 16.85
C SER A 32 2.96 -3.52 17.34
N SER A 33 2.93 -4.65 18.06
CA SER A 33 4.12 -5.36 18.53
C SER A 33 4.89 -6.07 17.40
N GLY A 34 4.24 -6.30 16.24
CA GLY A 34 4.79 -7.11 15.15
C GLY A 34 4.71 -8.62 15.42
N GLU A 35 3.84 -9.04 16.32
CA GLU A 35 3.53 -10.45 16.58
C GLU A 35 2.82 -11.06 15.38
N ILE A 36 1.87 -10.33 14.77
CA ILE A 36 1.20 -10.70 13.53
C ILE A 36 1.49 -9.71 12.41
N THR A 37 1.47 -10.23 11.19
CA THR A 37 1.68 -9.48 9.95
C THR A 37 0.43 -9.56 9.07
N VAL A 38 0.18 -8.49 8.29
CA VAL A 38 -1.04 -8.36 7.48
C VAL A 38 -0.67 -7.98 6.05
N CYS A 39 -1.18 -8.69 5.06
CA CYS A 39 -1.12 -8.30 3.65
C CYS A 39 -2.45 -7.76 3.15
N PHE A 40 -2.48 -7.27 1.90
CA PHE A 40 -3.65 -6.66 1.29
C PHE A 40 -3.97 -7.26 -0.07
N GLY A 41 -5.14 -7.85 -0.21
CA GLY A 41 -5.63 -8.50 -1.43
C GLY A 41 -6.75 -7.68 -2.09
N LEU A 42 -6.39 -6.81 -3.05
CA LEU A 42 -7.33 -5.97 -3.81
C LEU A 42 -7.31 -6.30 -5.29
N THR A 43 -6.14 -6.16 -5.92
CA THR A 43 -5.93 -6.22 -7.37
C THR A 43 -6.20 -7.60 -7.92
N GLU A 44 -6.84 -7.67 -9.09
CA GLU A 44 -7.09 -8.89 -9.85
C GLU A 44 -6.48 -8.79 -11.25
N PRO A 45 -6.29 -9.90 -11.97
CA PRO A 45 -5.77 -9.87 -13.35
C PRO A 45 -6.56 -8.94 -14.29
N GLY A 46 -7.88 -8.87 -14.11
CA GLY A 46 -8.77 -8.02 -14.91
C GLY A 46 -9.15 -6.69 -14.26
N SER A 47 -8.66 -6.39 -13.04
CA SER A 47 -9.09 -5.25 -12.23
C SER A 47 -7.92 -4.63 -11.48
N GLY A 48 -7.22 -3.69 -12.12
CA GLY A 48 -6.11 -2.92 -11.55
C GLY A 48 -6.52 -1.47 -11.28
N SER A 49 -6.41 -0.59 -12.29
CA SER A 49 -6.81 0.83 -12.16
C SER A 49 -8.31 0.99 -11.87
N ASP A 50 -9.16 0.16 -12.48
CA ASP A 50 -10.57 0.01 -12.10
C ASP A 50 -10.71 -1.06 -11.00
N ALA A 51 -10.27 -0.75 -9.79
CA ALA A 51 -10.30 -1.68 -8.67
C ALA A 51 -11.72 -2.09 -8.23
N THR A 52 -12.74 -1.33 -8.64
CA THR A 52 -14.15 -1.66 -8.33
C THR A 52 -14.75 -2.71 -9.26
N ALA A 53 -14.09 -3.00 -10.38
CA ALA A 53 -14.49 -4.07 -11.31
C ALA A 53 -14.08 -5.48 -10.84
N LEU A 54 -13.68 -5.62 -9.56
CA LEU A 54 -13.27 -6.90 -8.99
C LEU A 54 -14.36 -7.97 -9.09
N THR A 55 -13.91 -9.21 -9.34
CA THR A 55 -14.74 -10.40 -9.58
C THR A 55 -14.65 -11.46 -8.49
N THR A 56 -13.64 -11.40 -7.61
CA THR A 56 -13.57 -12.26 -6.42
C THR A 56 -14.86 -12.12 -5.64
N PHE A 57 -15.56 -13.22 -5.43
CA PHE A 57 -16.91 -13.22 -4.88
C PHE A 57 -16.97 -14.01 -3.56
N ALA A 58 -17.63 -13.42 -2.56
CA ALA A 58 -17.91 -14.02 -1.26
C ALA A 58 -19.43 -14.27 -1.16
N LYS A 59 -19.84 -15.52 -1.38
CA LYS A 59 -21.23 -15.95 -1.26
C LYS A 59 -21.59 -16.24 0.20
N LYS A 60 -22.72 -15.71 0.67
CA LYS A 60 -23.25 -16.04 2.00
C LYS A 60 -23.51 -17.54 2.08
N ALA A 61 -22.99 -18.20 3.09
CA ALA A 61 -23.23 -19.63 3.36
C ALA A 61 -24.54 -19.83 4.14
N GLU A 62 -25.18 -20.98 3.96
CA GLU A 62 -26.45 -21.32 4.62
C GLU A 62 -26.28 -21.53 6.14
N ASP A 63 -25.12 -22.05 6.54
CA ASP A 63 -24.73 -22.34 7.92
C ASP A 63 -24.06 -21.15 8.63
N GLY A 64 -24.06 -19.97 7.99
CA GLY A 64 -23.39 -18.76 8.47
C GLY A 64 -22.00 -18.57 7.87
N GLY A 65 -21.51 -17.31 7.91
CA GLY A 65 -20.26 -16.94 7.27
C GLY A 65 -20.36 -16.81 5.75
N TYR A 66 -19.22 -16.92 5.05
CA TYR A 66 -19.10 -16.74 3.61
C TYR A 66 -18.20 -17.80 2.99
N ILE A 67 -18.44 -18.10 1.72
CA ILE A 67 -17.59 -18.94 0.87
C ILE A 67 -17.00 -18.04 -0.21
N ILE A 68 -15.67 -17.92 -0.23
CA ILE A 68 -14.94 -17.02 -1.11
C ILE A 68 -14.33 -17.80 -2.27
N ASN A 69 -14.58 -17.31 -3.48
CA ASN A 69 -14.00 -17.81 -4.73
C ASN A 69 -13.45 -16.66 -5.56
N GLY A 70 -12.29 -16.84 -6.18
CA GLY A 70 -11.68 -15.86 -7.06
C GLY A 70 -10.16 -15.87 -7.03
N GLN A 71 -9.58 -14.76 -7.46
CA GLN A 71 -8.15 -14.62 -7.62
C GLN A 71 -7.70 -13.20 -7.33
N LYS A 72 -6.56 -13.07 -6.64
CA LYS A 72 -5.85 -11.79 -6.48
C LYS A 72 -4.45 -11.88 -7.05
N VAL A 73 -3.94 -10.77 -7.56
CA VAL A 73 -2.58 -10.67 -8.11
C VAL A 73 -1.84 -9.49 -7.48
N PHE A 74 -0.52 -9.56 -7.49
CA PHE A 74 0.37 -8.58 -6.87
C PHE A 74 0.12 -8.37 -5.36
N THR A 75 -0.36 -9.41 -4.68
CA THR A 75 -0.50 -9.41 -3.22
C THR A 75 0.87 -9.57 -2.59
N SER A 76 1.47 -8.46 -2.15
CA SER A 76 2.81 -8.49 -1.58
C SER A 76 2.82 -9.15 -0.20
N GLY A 77 3.68 -10.15 -0.03
CA GLY A 77 3.92 -10.79 1.25
C GLY A 77 2.82 -11.73 1.74
N MET A 78 1.92 -12.22 0.87
CA MET A 78 0.86 -13.18 1.28
C MET A 78 1.44 -14.47 1.85
N ASP A 79 2.58 -14.91 1.34
CA ASP A 79 3.28 -16.14 1.76
C ASP A 79 3.99 -16.05 3.12
N ILE A 80 4.15 -14.84 3.64
CA ILE A 80 4.80 -14.56 4.93
C ILE A 80 3.89 -13.85 5.94
N SER A 81 2.68 -13.46 5.54
CA SER A 81 1.70 -12.79 6.41
C SER A 81 0.81 -13.80 7.12
N ASP A 82 0.38 -13.43 8.33
CA ASP A 82 -0.56 -14.24 9.13
C ASP A 82 -2.01 -14.00 8.69
N TYR A 83 -2.32 -12.75 8.34
CA TYR A 83 -3.66 -12.33 7.91
C TYR A 83 -3.62 -11.57 6.59
N CYS A 84 -4.74 -11.64 5.85
CA CYS A 84 -4.98 -10.86 4.65
C CYS A 84 -6.23 -9.99 4.82
N LEU A 85 -6.09 -8.68 4.59
CA LEU A 85 -7.22 -7.81 4.34
C LEU A 85 -7.66 -8.02 2.89
N LEU A 86 -8.69 -8.82 2.71
CA LEU A 86 -9.22 -9.20 1.40
C LEU A 86 -10.45 -8.37 1.04
N VAL A 87 -10.45 -7.79 -0.15
CA VAL A 87 -11.60 -7.08 -0.73
C VAL A 87 -12.31 -8.00 -1.71
N ALA A 88 -13.58 -8.31 -1.45
CA ALA A 88 -14.37 -9.20 -2.29
C ALA A 88 -15.77 -8.65 -2.51
N ARG A 89 -16.43 -9.08 -3.58
CA ARG A 89 -17.81 -8.76 -3.88
C ARG A 89 -18.73 -9.71 -3.13
N THR A 90 -19.73 -9.17 -2.46
CA THR A 90 -20.77 -9.92 -1.73
C THR A 90 -22.10 -9.89 -2.45
N THR A 91 -22.40 -8.79 -3.13
CA THR A 91 -23.65 -8.60 -3.86
C THR A 91 -23.39 -8.00 -5.26
N LYS A 92 -24.13 -8.46 -6.26
CA LYS A 92 -24.16 -7.81 -7.57
C LYS A 92 -25.01 -6.55 -7.46
N ALA A 93 -24.42 -5.39 -7.68
CA ALA A 93 -25.09 -4.10 -7.59
C ALA A 93 -25.02 -3.34 -8.93
N ASN A 94 -25.89 -2.35 -9.12
CA ASN A 94 -25.92 -1.54 -10.34
C ASN A 94 -24.68 -0.63 -10.45
N LYS A 95 -24.14 -0.19 -9.31
CA LYS A 95 -22.89 0.57 -9.27
C LYS A 95 -21.76 -0.36 -8.83
N GLN A 96 -20.66 -0.35 -9.55
CA GLN A 96 -19.50 -1.20 -9.27
C GLN A 96 -18.93 -1.02 -7.86
N GLN A 97 -19.11 0.17 -7.27
CA GLN A 97 -18.63 0.51 -5.92
C GLN A 97 -19.48 -0.09 -4.79
N GLU A 98 -20.71 -0.50 -5.10
CA GLU A 98 -21.63 -1.13 -4.16
C GLU A 98 -21.45 -2.65 -4.16
N GLY A 99 -21.90 -3.33 -3.11
CA GLY A 99 -21.81 -4.78 -3.02
C GLY A 99 -20.39 -5.33 -2.82
N ILE A 100 -19.49 -4.51 -2.25
CA ILE A 100 -18.12 -4.89 -1.90
C ILE A 100 -17.99 -4.95 -0.38
N THR A 101 -17.35 -5.99 0.13
CA THR A 101 -17.09 -6.19 1.57
C THR A 101 -15.60 -6.46 1.80
N ASN A 102 -15.10 -5.99 2.92
CA ASN A 102 -13.75 -6.28 3.36
C ASN A 102 -13.77 -7.44 4.36
N PHE A 103 -12.84 -8.37 4.18
CA PHE A 103 -12.67 -9.53 5.05
C PHE A 103 -11.27 -9.55 5.63
N PHE A 104 -11.14 -9.85 6.90
CA PHE A 104 -9.87 -10.06 7.57
C PHE A 104 -9.70 -11.55 7.81
N ILE A 105 -8.94 -12.22 6.93
CA ILE A 105 -8.88 -13.68 6.86
C ILE A 105 -7.48 -14.19 7.21
N ASP A 106 -7.42 -15.38 7.82
CA ASP A 106 -6.18 -16.12 8.05
C ASP A 106 -5.64 -16.61 6.69
N THR A 107 -4.37 -16.32 6.39
CA THR A 107 -3.71 -16.72 5.13
C THR A 107 -3.53 -18.21 4.98
N LYS A 108 -3.66 -18.96 6.07
CA LYS A 108 -3.56 -20.43 6.11
C LYS A 108 -4.91 -21.13 5.99
N SER A 109 -6.00 -20.38 5.75
CA SER A 109 -7.33 -20.94 5.57
C SER A 109 -7.34 -21.99 4.44
N PRO A 110 -8.00 -23.15 4.61
CA PRO A 110 -8.14 -24.14 3.54
C PRO A 110 -8.76 -23.53 2.28
N GLY A 111 -8.23 -23.90 1.10
CA GLY A 111 -8.68 -23.39 -0.19
C GLY A 111 -7.92 -22.14 -0.68
N ILE A 112 -6.95 -21.64 0.09
CA ILE A 112 -6.04 -20.59 -0.35
C ILE A 112 -4.79 -21.23 -0.95
N GLU A 113 -4.53 -20.93 -2.23
CA GLU A 113 -3.29 -21.32 -2.92
C GLU A 113 -2.48 -20.06 -3.24
N ILE A 114 -1.19 -20.05 -2.89
CA ILE A 114 -0.29 -18.91 -3.04
C ILE A 114 0.81 -19.26 -4.02
N GLN A 115 0.94 -18.49 -5.09
CA GLN A 115 2.00 -18.64 -6.09
C GLN A 115 2.87 -17.38 -6.12
N LYS A 116 4.20 -17.55 -6.04
CA LYS A 116 5.15 -16.43 -6.13
C LYS A 116 5.27 -15.93 -7.56
N ILE A 117 5.34 -14.62 -7.69
CA ILE A 117 5.63 -13.93 -8.96
C ILE A 117 7.09 -13.45 -8.90
N GLU A 118 7.88 -13.83 -9.90
CA GLU A 118 9.24 -13.32 -10.05
C GLU A 118 9.21 -11.84 -10.42
N THR A 119 9.84 -11.01 -9.59
CA THR A 119 9.86 -9.55 -9.75
C THR A 119 11.29 -9.02 -9.78
N LEU A 120 11.51 -7.91 -10.47
CA LEU A 120 12.81 -7.24 -10.52
C LEU A 120 13.18 -6.67 -9.14
N GLY A 121 12.23 -6.00 -8.47
CA GLY A 121 12.40 -5.42 -7.14
C GLY A 121 11.56 -6.13 -6.07
N HIS A 122 11.70 -5.69 -4.81
CA HIS A 122 10.94 -6.21 -3.66
C HIS A 122 11.06 -7.72 -3.39
N ARG A 123 12.12 -8.37 -3.85
CA ARG A 123 12.34 -9.82 -3.71
C ARG A 123 12.32 -10.30 -2.26
N GLY A 124 12.76 -9.48 -1.31
CA GLY A 124 12.79 -9.83 0.12
C GLY A 124 11.42 -9.92 0.79
N ILE A 125 10.38 -9.24 0.23
CA ILE A 125 9.01 -9.32 0.73
C ILE A 125 8.22 -10.35 -0.08
N GLY A 126 8.52 -10.46 -1.38
CA GLY A 126 7.80 -11.29 -2.34
C GLY A 126 6.53 -10.61 -2.85
N THR A 127 6.18 -10.99 -4.06
CA THR A 127 4.90 -10.61 -4.69
C THR A 127 4.21 -11.90 -5.08
N THR A 128 2.93 -12.02 -4.83
CA THR A 128 2.21 -13.27 -5.03
C THR A 128 0.95 -13.08 -5.85
N GLN A 129 0.56 -14.17 -6.50
CA GLN A 129 -0.76 -14.45 -7.04
C GLN A 129 -1.45 -15.42 -6.10
N VAL A 130 -2.71 -15.16 -5.78
CA VAL A 130 -3.45 -15.92 -4.78
C VAL A 130 -4.78 -16.39 -5.36
N PHE A 131 -5.03 -17.67 -5.26
CA PHE A 131 -6.28 -18.29 -5.67
C PHE A 131 -7.10 -18.65 -4.43
N TYR A 132 -8.38 -18.39 -4.50
CA TYR A 132 -9.37 -18.71 -3.47
C TYR A 132 -10.37 -19.69 -4.05
N THR A 133 -10.42 -20.90 -3.51
CA THR A 133 -11.33 -21.97 -3.95
C THR A 133 -12.11 -22.46 -2.74
N ASP A 134 -13.40 -22.12 -2.69
CA ASP A 134 -14.34 -22.46 -1.63
C ASP A 134 -13.81 -22.15 -0.21
N VAL A 135 -13.11 -21.03 -0.06
CA VAL A 135 -12.55 -20.60 1.22
C VAL A 135 -13.67 -20.18 2.15
N LYS A 136 -13.88 -20.97 3.22
CA LYS A 136 -14.89 -20.69 4.23
C LYS A 136 -14.35 -19.72 5.27
N VAL A 137 -15.08 -18.63 5.50
CA VAL A 137 -14.77 -17.62 6.52
C VAL A 137 -16.00 -17.32 7.37
N PRO A 138 -15.85 -17.19 8.70
CA PRO A 138 -16.96 -16.85 9.58
C PRO A 138 -17.36 -15.38 9.47
N ASP A 139 -18.55 -15.03 9.98
CA ASP A 139 -19.06 -13.64 9.94
C ASP A 139 -18.17 -12.64 10.70
N ASN A 140 -17.45 -13.08 11.72
CA ASN A 140 -16.55 -12.21 12.49
C ASN A 140 -15.26 -11.82 11.74
N CYS A 141 -15.03 -12.39 10.54
CA CYS A 141 -13.97 -11.94 9.63
C CYS A 141 -14.34 -10.68 8.83
N ILE A 142 -15.60 -10.25 8.86
CA ILE A 142 -16.02 -9.01 8.18
C ILE A 142 -15.40 -7.81 8.89
N LEU A 143 -14.78 -6.93 8.09
CA LEU A 143 -14.25 -5.66 8.56
C LEU A 143 -15.15 -4.52 8.07
N GLY A 144 -15.82 -3.86 8.99
CA GLY A 144 -16.83 -2.84 8.69
C GLY A 144 -18.20 -3.42 8.37
N GLU A 145 -18.87 -2.85 7.38
CA GLU A 145 -20.24 -3.21 6.99
C GLU A 145 -20.25 -4.03 5.69
N VAL A 146 -21.16 -4.99 5.61
CA VAL A 146 -21.41 -5.77 4.39
C VAL A 146 -21.87 -4.82 3.28
N ASP A 147 -21.40 -5.06 2.05
CA ASP A 147 -21.73 -4.29 0.84
C ASP A 147 -21.25 -2.83 0.83
N ASN A 148 -20.62 -2.32 1.89
CA ASN A 148 -20.11 -0.95 2.02
C ASN A 148 -18.58 -0.88 2.14
N GLY A 149 -17.89 -1.96 1.80
CA GLY A 149 -16.44 -2.09 1.97
C GLY A 149 -15.61 -1.13 1.11
N TRP A 150 -16.11 -0.71 -0.08
CA TRP A 150 -15.38 0.23 -0.92
C TRP A 150 -15.25 1.61 -0.28
N ARG A 151 -16.27 2.09 0.40
CA ARG A 151 -16.21 3.38 1.13
C ARG A 151 -15.15 3.36 2.24
N ALA A 152 -15.01 2.22 2.89
CA ALA A 152 -13.95 2.00 3.86
C ALA A 152 -12.58 1.93 3.18
N ALA A 153 -12.49 1.18 2.06
CA ALA A 153 -11.25 1.00 1.29
C ALA A 153 -10.67 2.33 0.80
N ASP A 154 -11.49 3.23 0.27
CA ASP A 154 -11.04 4.53 -0.23
C ASP A 154 -10.29 5.33 0.85
N LYS A 155 -10.75 5.30 2.11
CA LYS A 155 -10.11 6.03 3.22
C LYS A 155 -8.75 5.45 3.61
N TYR A 156 -8.62 4.13 3.76
CA TYR A 156 -7.33 3.57 4.12
C TYR A 156 -6.34 3.60 2.94
N LEU A 157 -6.80 3.65 1.68
CA LEU A 157 -5.95 3.91 0.52
C LEU A 157 -5.35 5.33 0.53
N TRP A 158 -6.04 6.34 1.09
CA TRP A 158 -5.44 7.67 1.28
C TRP A 158 -4.32 7.64 2.30
N TYR A 159 -4.52 6.93 3.41
CA TYR A 159 -3.50 6.75 4.42
C TYR A 159 -2.28 5.97 3.86
N GLU A 160 -2.53 4.97 3.05
CA GLU A 160 -1.48 4.25 2.32
C GLU A 160 -0.66 5.18 1.42
N ARG A 161 -1.33 6.04 0.64
CA ARG A 161 -0.64 7.02 -0.21
C ARG A 161 0.25 7.96 0.60
N LEU A 162 -0.20 8.42 1.75
CA LEU A 162 0.62 9.22 2.67
C LEU A 162 1.87 8.45 3.12
N CYS A 163 1.70 7.24 3.63
CA CYS A 163 2.80 6.45 4.17
C CYS A 163 3.82 6.05 3.10
N LEU A 164 3.37 5.68 1.90
CA LEU A 164 4.26 5.38 0.78
C LEU A 164 5.02 6.62 0.30
N SER A 165 4.36 7.78 0.26
CA SER A 165 4.99 9.05 -0.10
C SER A 165 6.04 9.47 0.91
N ALA A 166 5.76 9.32 2.20
CA ALA A 166 6.72 9.59 3.27
C ALA A 166 7.94 8.65 3.19
N ALA A 167 7.71 7.36 2.90
CA ALA A 167 8.80 6.39 2.73
C ALA A 167 9.70 6.74 1.53
N ARG A 168 9.11 7.15 0.40
CA ARG A 168 9.86 7.59 -0.78
C ARG A 168 10.66 8.85 -0.54
N TYR A 169 10.05 9.84 0.12
CA TYR A 169 10.77 11.04 0.54
C TYR A 169 11.98 10.69 1.42
N GLY A 170 11.82 9.80 2.40
CA GLY A 170 12.92 9.36 3.26
C GLY A 170 14.05 8.67 2.50
N ALA A 171 13.71 7.79 1.55
CA ALA A 171 14.69 7.11 0.71
C ALA A 171 15.44 8.07 -0.22
N ALA A 172 14.72 8.98 -0.89
CA ALA A 172 15.32 9.99 -1.76
C ALA A 172 16.18 11.00 -0.98
N SER A 173 15.75 11.41 0.24
CA SER A 173 16.55 12.26 1.12
C SER A 173 17.89 11.60 1.46
N ARG A 174 17.88 10.31 1.76
CA ARG A 174 19.11 9.59 2.06
C ARG A 174 20.02 9.43 0.84
N ALA A 175 19.45 9.15 -0.33
CA ALA A 175 20.21 9.10 -1.59
C ALA A 175 20.87 10.45 -1.91
N PHE A 176 20.14 11.55 -1.71
CA PHE A 176 20.67 12.90 -1.89
C PHE A 176 21.83 13.21 -0.93
N GLU A 177 21.75 12.82 0.34
CA GLU A 177 22.86 13.02 1.31
C GLU A 177 24.12 12.30 0.83
N TYR A 178 24.02 11.07 0.34
CA TYR A 178 25.17 10.33 -0.22
C TYR A 178 25.73 10.98 -1.48
N ALA A 179 24.85 11.41 -2.39
CA ALA A 179 25.27 12.08 -3.62
C ALA A 179 25.98 13.42 -3.33
N LEU A 180 25.46 14.20 -2.39
CA LEU A 180 26.03 15.48 -1.97
C LEU A 180 27.40 15.27 -1.30
N ASP A 181 27.51 14.29 -0.39
CA ASP A 181 28.78 13.98 0.25
C ASP A 181 29.83 13.49 -0.76
N TYR A 182 29.44 12.60 -1.66
CA TYR A 182 30.32 12.16 -2.72
C TYR A 182 30.79 13.33 -3.63
N ALA A 183 29.88 14.22 -4.02
CA ALA A 183 30.20 15.37 -4.88
C ALA A 183 31.14 16.38 -4.18
N LYS A 184 31.11 16.47 -2.85
CA LYS A 184 32.02 17.32 -2.06
C LYS A 184 33.42 16.72 -1.92
N ASN A 185 33.53 15.40 -1.85
CA ASN A 185 34.79 14.73 -1.53
C ASN A 185 35.49 14.12 -2.74
N ARG A 186 34.77 13.81 -3.81
CA ARG A 186 35.36 13.28 -5.04
C ARG A 186 36.00 14.38 -5.86
N GLU A 187 37.29 14.26 -6.12
CA GLU A 187 38.03 15.22 -6.95
C GLU A 187 38.29 14.69 -8.36
N GLN A 188 38.14 15.56 -9.35
CA GLN A 188 38.57 15.41 -10.72
C GLN A 188 38.98 16.78 -11.27
N PHE A 189 39.95 16.79 -12.18
CA PHE A 189 40.49 18.04 -12.77
C PHE A 189 40.94 19.05 -11.71
N GLY A 190 41.51 18.55 -10.59
CA GLY A 190 42.08 19.38 -9.52
C GLY A 190 41.08 20.05 -8.57
N GLN A 191 39.80 19.62 -8.57
CA GLN A 191 38.78 20.14 -7.68
C GLN A 191 37.65 19.16 -7.41
N PRO A 192 36.89 19.31 -6.32
CA PRO A 192 35.68 18.52 -6.05
C PRO A 192 34.69 18.60 -7.22
N ILE A 193 34.09 17.44 -7.59
CA ILE A 193 33.18 17.37 -8.73
C ILE A 193 31.92 18.21 -8.53
N GLY A 194 31.50 18.49 -7.30
CA GLY A 194 30.38 19.37 -6.97
C GLY A 194 30.57 20.82 -7.40
N LYS A 195 31.80 21.25 -7.74
CA LYS A 195 32.07 22.61 -8.29
C LYS A 195 31.77 22.72 -9.79
N PHE A 196 31.59 21.59 -10.49
CA PHE A 196 31.16 21.65 -11.89
C PHE A 196 29.66 21.88 -11.99
N GLN A 197 29.25 22.86 -12.83
CA GLN A 197 27.83 23.22 -12.98
C GLN A 197 26.96 22.02 -13.40
N ALA A 198 27.47 21.10 -14.24
CA ALA A 198 26.78 19.89 -14.64
C ALA A 198 26.38 18.96 -13.45
N ILE A 199 27.08 19.07 -12.32
CA ILE A 199 26.78 18.34 -11.08
C ILE A 199 25.99 19.21 -10.12
N SER A 200 26.44 20.47 -9.89
CA SER A 200 25.81 21.36 -8.91
C SER A 200 24.35 21.68 -9.25
N HIS A 201 24.01 21.84 -10.55
CA HIS A 201 22.63 22.08 -10.97
C HIS A 201 21.73 20.88 -10.68
N LYS A 202 22.19 19.65 -10.97
CA LYS A 202 21.44 18.43 -10.62
C LYS A 202 21.18 18.34 -9.11
N LEU A 203 22.18 18.62 -8.28
CA LEU A 203 22.01 18.64 -6.81
C LEU A 203 21.02 19.73 -6.36
N ALA A 204 21.02 20.90 -7.02
CA ALA A 204 20.06 21.96 -6.72
C ALA A 204 18.62 21.52 -7.07
N ASP A 205 18.41 20.90 -8.24
CA ASP A 205 17.10 20.39 -8.66
C ASP A 205 16.59 19.30 -7.71
N MET A 206 17.45 18.33 -7.37
CA MET A 206 17.13 17.28 -6.39
C MET A 206 16.71 17.88 -5.04
N LYS A 207 17.42 18.91 -4.57
CA LYS A 207 17.10 19.59 -3.30
C LYS A 207 15.72 20.26 -3.34
N VAL A 208 15.41 20.96 -4.43
CA VAL A 208 14.08 21.58 -4.61
C VAL A 208 12.98 20.53 -4.59
N MET A 209 13.15 19.42 -5.32
CA MET A 209 12.16 18.34 -5.33
C MET A 209 11.96 17.70 -3.95
N LEU A 210 13.04 17.53 -3.18
CA LEU A 210 12.97 17.02 -1.79
C LEU A 210 12.19 17.98 -0.89
N ASP A 211 12.47 19.28 -0.94
CA ASP A 211 11.81 20.26 -0.08
C ASP A 211 10.31 20.35 -0.39
N VAL A 212 9.94 20.37 -1.67
CA VAL A 212 8.53 20.34 -2.08
C VAL A 212 7.85 19.03 -1.63
N SER A 213 8.50 17.87 -1.80
CA SER A 213 7.96 16.59 -1.35
C SER A 213 7.73 16.55 0.15
N ARG A 214 8.67 17.10 0.93
CA ARG A 214 8.52 17.22 2.38
C ARG A 214 7.29 18.05 2.74
N VAL A 215 7.12 19.21 2.15
CA VAL A 215 5.96 20.07 2.40
C VAL A 215 4.67 19.36 2.08
N LEU A 216 4.56 18.70 0.91
CA LEU A 216 3.37 17.96 0.50
C LEU A 216 3.03 16.81 1.45
N VAL A 217 4.03 16.04 1.94
CA VAL A 217 3.82 14.95 2.90
C VAL A 217 3.25 15.49 4.21
N TYR A 218 3.85 16.53 4.79
CA TYR A 218 3.38 17.11 6.04
C TYR A 218 2.03 17.82 5.90
N GLN A 219 1.81 18.54 4.79
CA GLN A 219 0.54 19.18 4.50
C GLN A 219 -0.59 18.16 4.41
N PHE A 220 -0.38 17.07 3.68
CA PHE A 220 -1.42 16.05 3.54
C PHE A 220 -1.68 15.31 4.86
N ALA A 221 -0.64 15.03 5.65
CA ALA A 221 -0.80 14.46 6.99
C ALA A 221 -1.66 15.36 7.88
N TRP A 222 -1.39 16.67 7.90
CA TRP A 222 -2.21 17.64 8.61
C TRP A 222 -3.65 17.71 8.09
N GLN A 223 -3.85 17.70 6.77
CA GLN A 223 -5.19 17.69 6.17
C GLN A 223 -5.98 16.45 6.60
N MET A 224 -5.33 15.27 6.66
CA MET A 224 -5.98 14.04 7.13
C MET A 224 -6.39 14.14 8.60
N GLU A 225 -5.51 14.63 9.47
CA GLU A 225 -5.79 14.82 10.90
C GLU A 225 -6.93 15.83 11.12
N ALA A 226 -6.93 16.93 10.35
CA ALA A 226 -7.95 17.96 10.41
C ALA A 226 -9.29 17.59 9.72
N GLY A 227 -9.40 16.41 9.13
CA GLY A 227 -10.58 15.99 8.36
C GLY A 227 -10.81 16.77 7.06
N LYS A 228 -9.77 17.44 6.54
CA LYS A 228 -9.81 18.31 5.34
C LYS A 228 -9.20 17.67 4.08
N ALA A 229 -8.65 16.47 4.19
CA ALA A 229 -8.03 15.78 3.08
C ALA A 229 -9.04 15.46 1.97
N SER A 230 -8.59 15.57 0.72
CA SER A 230 -9.36 15.21 -0.45
C SER A 230 -8.65 14.14 -1.28
N ARG A 231 -9.40 13.47 -2.17
CA ARG A 231 -8.83 12.53 -3.15
C ARG A 231 -7.84 13.24 -4.09
N HIS A 232 -8.09 14.50 -4.40
CA HIS A 232 -7.22 15.32 -5.23
C HIS A 232 -5.85 15.55 -4.56
N ASP A 233 -5.85 15.94 -3.28
CA ASP A 233 -4.60 16.15 -2.51
C ASP A 233 -3.78 14.86 -2.40
N ALA A 234 -4.46 13.72 -2.16
CA ALA A 234 -3.82 12.40 -2.14
C ALA A 234 -3.18 12.03 -3.48
N ALA A 235 -3.82 12.40 -4.61
CA ALA A 235 -3.30 12.15 -5.94
C ALA A 235 -2.09 13.03 -6.26
N ILE A 236 -2.13 14.32 -5.93
CA ILE A 236 -1.00 15.25 -6.09
C ILE A 236 0.21 14.74 -5.31
N LEU A 237 0.01 14.44 -4.02
CA LEU A 237 1.07 13.93 -3.17
C LEU A 237 1.72 12.67 -3.77
N LYS A 238 0.89 11.70 -4.18
CA LYS A 238 1.38 10.42 -4.71
C LYS A 238 2.13 10.60 -6.02
N LEU A 239 1.61 11.42 -6.93
CA LEU A 239 2.23 11.71 -8.22
C LEU A 239 3.59 12.40 -8.02
N TYR A 240 3.62 13.49 -7.25
CA TYR A 240 4.86 14.26 -7.07
C TYR A 240 5.97 13.43 -6.41
N THR A 241 5.66 12.68 -5.36
CA THR A 241 6.64 11.82 -4.69
C THR A 241 7.05 10.60 -5.52
N CYS A 242 6.24 10.18 -6.49
CA CYS A 242 6.64 9.19 -7.47
C CYS A 242 7.67 9.75 -8.45
N LEU A 243 7.44 10.96 -8.97
CA LEU A 243 8.38 11.66 -9.85
C LEU A 243 9.71 11.95 -9.14
N LEU A 244 9.69 12.35 -7.88
CA LEU A 244 10.91 12.51 -7.08
C LEU A 244 11.76 11.24 -7.09
N TYR A 245 11.16 10.08 -6.86
CA TYR A 245 11.89 8.82 -6.80
C TYR A 245 12.43 8.37 -8.16
N THR A 246 11.74 8.68 -9.26
CA THR A 246 12.13 8.25 -10.61
C THR A 246 13.06 9.23 -11.31
N SER A 247 12.97 10.54 -11.04
CA SER A 247 13.86 11.53 -11.63
C SER A 247 15.25 11.56 -10.99
N ASP A 248 15.41 10.93 -9.83
CA ASP A 248 16.70 10.74 -9.16
C ASP A 248 17.50 9.55 -9.76
N ALA A 249 16.83 8.64 -10.43
CA ALA A 249 17.45 7.60 -11.23
C ALA A 249 17.56 8.10 -12.67
N ALA A 250 18.77 8.07 -13.24
CA ALA A 250 19.15 8.62 -14.55
C ALA A 250 18.40 8.03 -15.78
N ASP A 251 17.25 7.41 -15.59
CA ASP A 251 16.45 6.80 -16.64
C ASP A 251 15.00 7.27 -16.55
N ASP A 252 14.61 8.09 -17.52
CA ASP A 252 13.25 8.54 -17.81
C ASP A 252 12.30 7.38 -18.15
N THR A 253 11.89 6.61 -17.16
CA THR A 253 10.74 5.73 -17.35
C THR A 253 9.50 6.39 -16.72
N PRO A 254 8.49 6.75 -17.52
CA PRO A 254 7.26 7.32 -16.99
C PRO A 254 6.60 6.33 -16.03
N CYS A 255 6.23 6.82 -14.85
CA CYS A 255 5.36 6.07 -13.93
C CYS A 255 3.94 6.02 -14.53
N VAL A 256 3.65 4.97 -15.27
CA VAL A 256 2.29 4.62 -15.70
C VAL A 256 1.62 3.79 -14.62
#